data_1db880f793cc5b33799847f599bd894a
#
_entry.id   1db880f793cc5b33799847f599bd894a
#
_cell.length_a   1.000
_cell.length_b   1.000
_cell.length_c   1.000
_cell.angle_alpha   90.00
_cell.angle_beta   90.00
_cell.angle_gamma   90.00
#
_symmetry.space_group_name_H-M   'P 1'
#
loop_
_entity.id
_entity.type
_entity.pdbx_description
1 polymer ?
#
loop_
_entity_poly.entity_id
_entity_poly.type
_entity_poly.pdbx_seq_one_letter_code
_entity_poly.pdbx_strand_id
1 'polypeptide(L)'
;ETSLTIEGVRIVIDSGLYRTQVFDPRTELSHLETTRISMDMAVQRAGRAGRVANGTCYRLWTSASEHLMTQQRSPEIISADLASVVLSVAAFGESNIYNLPWLTPPPEANVLKAQHLLTTLGCINKDGRITELGQKVATMPCHPRIARMILSAKNHDLTKLACDIAAVIEEKDPLTDTTDCDISLRISALRQHRALNRLAQWRRIAQIAAEYRKMVKTNNEDNTNNFSPNDVGQLIAFAYPERIAKAIDCIGSFRLANGNNIRLQQSDTLTASQWIAIASLYAETGKCGRVFLAAPITPSDFDSAIITERDNLSWDNKQGTIVAQHELRIGKLLLKSSPINHIDTADLINTICQATAKHGLSMFNWNDSSVLQLQQRVAKVAEWHPELSLPDISTQHLLSSAHEWLPFYLNNNGHILTNINELKKVDIKQAIWNIIPYELQLIIDRLAP
;
A
#
# COMPACT_ATOMS: atom_id res chain seq x y z
N GLU A 1 16.73 -12.05 -26.44
CA GLU A 1 16.60 -13.10 -27.46
C GLU A 1 16.74 -12.58 -28.92
N THR A 2 16.27 -11.38 -29.21
CA THR A 2 16.13 -10.88 -30.60
C THR A 2 17.41 -10.33 -31.21
N SER A 3 18.36 -9.81 -30.45
CA SER A 3 19.53 -9.08 -30.96
C SER A 3 20.86 -9.85 -30.92
N LEU A 4 20.90 -11.00 -30.29
CA LEU A 4 22.13 -11.78 -30.19
C LEU A 4 22.23 -12.84 -31.32
N THR A 5 23.27 -12.77 -32.10
CA THR A 5 23.61 -13.84 -33.06
C THR A 5 24.73 -14.67 -32.46
N ILE A 6 24.45 -15.97 -32.27
CA ILE A 6 25.46 -16.94 -31.85
C ILE A 6 25.86 -17.71 -33.11
N GLU A 7 27.11 -17.58 -33.52
CA GLU A 7 27.63 -18.29 -34.68
C GLU A 7 27.68 -19.81 -34.42
N GLY A 8 27.41 -20.59 -35.45
CA GLY A 8 27.54 -22.05 -35.42
C GLY A 8 26.38 -22.82 -34.77
N VAL A 9 25.33 -22.15 -34.27
CA VAL A 9 24.16 -22.84 -33.70
C VAL A 9 23.37 -23.52 -34.84
N ARG A 10 23.32 -24.83 -34.82
CA ARG A 10 22.59 -25.69 -35.75
C ARG A 10 21.42 -26.43 -35.14
N ILE A 11 21.40 -26.54 -33.82
CA ILE A 11 20.39 -27.28 -33.08
C ILE A 11 19.87 -26.39 -31.98
N VAL A 12 18.56 -26.25 -31.90
CA VAL A 12 17.83 -25.56 -30.80
C VAL A 12 16.90 -26.57 -30.14
N ILE A 13 16.98 -26.65 -28.83
CA ILE A 13 16.04 -27.41 -28.01
C ILE A 13 15.22 -26.40 -27.22
N ASP A 14 13.93 -26.34 -27.49
CA ASP A 14 13.03 -25.32 -26.88
C ASP A 14 12.04 -25.99 -25.93
N SER A 15 12.07 -25.60 -24.66
CA SER A 15 11.13 -26.08 -23.62
C SER A 15 9.73 -25.52 -23.74
N GLY A 16 9.52 -24.49 -24.55
CA GLY A 16 8.25 -23.78 -24.63
C GLY A 16 7.95 -22.86 -23.41
N LEU A 17 8.95 -22.62 -22.56
CA LEU A 17 8.82 -21.80 -21.37
C LEU A 17 9.75 -20.58 -21.41
N TYR A 18 9.34 -19.50 -20.76
CA TYR A 18 10.20 -18.36 -20.52
C TYR A 18 9.88 -17.75 -19.15
N ARG A 19 10.83 -17.04 -18.59
CA ARG A 19 10.65 -16.24 -17.37
C ARG A 19 10.44 -14.79 -17.76
N THR A 20 9.37 -14.21 -17.24
CA THR A 20 9.06 -12.80 -17.41
C THR A 20 8.80 -12.15 -16.06
N GLN A 21 9.12 -10.87 -15.97
CA GLN A 21 8.76 -10.07 -14.81
C GLN A 21 7.34 -9.54 -15.00
N VAL A 22 6.49 -9.78 -14.03
CA VAL A 22 5.10 -9.31 -14.01
C VAL A 22 4.92 -8.40 -12.80
N PHE A 23 4.39 -7.22 -13.02
CA PHE A 23 4.01 -6.29 -11.95
C PHE A 23 2.58 -6.62 -11.47
N ASP A 24 2.43 -6.86 -10.16
CA ASP A 24 1.12 -7.05 -9.55
C ASP A 24 0.66 -5.72 -8.90
N PRO A 25 -0.35 -5.05 -9.48
CA PRO A 25 -0.84 -3.78 -8.92
C PRO A 25 -1.45 -3.90 -7.52
N ARG A 26 -1.83 -5.10 -7.05
CA ARG A 26 -2.42 -5.29 -5.72
C ARG A 26 -1.37 -5.30 -4.62
N THR A 27 -0.23 -5.90 -4.90
CA THR A 27 0.89 -6.00 -3.96
C THR A 27 1.92 -4.90 -4.17
N GLU A 28 1.88 -4.18 -5.30
CA GLU A 28 2.87 -3.19 -5.77
C GLU A 28 4.28 -3.80 -5.91
N LEU A 29 4.32 -5.09 -6.25
CA LEU A 29 5.56 -5.85 -6.39
C LEU A 29 5.66 -6.45 -7.78
N SER A 30 6.88 -6.47 -8.30
CA SER A 30 7.20 -7.28 -9.48
C SER A 30 7.72 -8.64 -9.04
N HIS A 31 7.24 -9.68 -9.67
CA HIS A 31 7.72 -11.05 -9.46
C HIS A 31 8.06 -11.73 -10.77
N LEU A 32 8.94 -12.73 -10.71
CA LEU A 32 9.29 -13.54 -11.87
C LEU A 32 8.30 -14.70 -11.99
N GLU A 33 7.58 -14.71 -13.11
CA GLU A 33 6.68 -15.80 -13.48
C GLU A 33 7.26 -16.65 -14.60
N THR A 34 7.12 -17.97 -14.50
CA THR A 34 7.45 -18.90 -15.58
C THR A 34 6.18 -19.22 -16.34
N THR A 35 6.09 -18.78 -17.58
CA THR A 35 4.92 -18.93 -18.44
C THR A 35 5.27 -19.56 -19.78
N ARG A 36 4.27 -19.98 -20.54
CA ARG A 36 4.46 -20.51 -21.89
C ARG A 36 4.83 -19.39 -22.83
N ILE A 37 5.69 -19.70 -23.81
CA ILE A 37 6.02 -18.78 -24.91
C ILE A 37 4.84 -18.64 -25.87
N SER A 38 4.83 -17.54 -26.60
CA SER A 38 3.96 -17.33 -27.75
C SER A 38 4.54 -17.96 -29.02
N MET A 39 3.71 -18.10 -30.04
CA MET A 39 4.14 -18.68 -31.34
C MET A 39 5.25 -17.87 -32.02
N ASP A 40 5.17 -16.53 -31.95
CA ASP A 40 6.24 -15.65 -32.48
C ASP A 40 7.59 -15.92 -31.78
N MET A 41 7.59 -16.15 -30.45
CA MET A 41 8.81 -16.54 -29.73
C MET A 41 9.32 -17.92 -30.16
N ALA A 42 8.40 -18.88 -30.31
CA ALA A 42 8.79 -20.22 -30.79
C ALA A 42 9.44 -20.15 -32.16
N VAL A 43 8.90 -19.38 -33.10
CA VAL A 43 9.45 -19.16 -34.43
C VAL A 43 10.81 -18.43 -34.34
N GLN A 44 10.94 -17.41 -33.53
CA GLN A 44 12.20 -16.69 -33.32
C GLN A 44 13.30 -17.59 -32.77
N ARG A 45 12.97 -18.46 -31.78
CA ARG A 45 13.93 -19.43 -31.21
C ARG A 45 14.33 -20.47 -32.23
N ALA A 46 13.40 -21.04 -32.98
CA ALA A 46 13.68 -21.97 -34.05
C ALA A 46 14.59 -21.35 -35.13
N GLY A 47 14.34 -20.08 -35.49
CA GLY A 47 15.14 -19.32 -36.44
C GLY A 47 16.63 -19.15 -36.05
N ARG A 48 16.98 -19.39 -34.77
CA ARG A 48 18.37 -19.37 -34.31
C ARG A 48 19.20 -20.55 -34.90
N ALA A 49 18.56 -21.72 -35.05
CA ALA A 49 19.21 -22.87 -35.65
C ALA A 49 19.43 -22.68 -37.15
N GLY A 50 18.54 -21.98 -37.83
CA GLY A 50 18.56 -21.80 -39.29
C GLY A 50 19.20 -20.52 -39.80
N ARG A 51 19.94 -19.76 -38.98
CA ARG A 51 20.36 -18.40 -39.33
C ARG A 51 21.50 -18.32 -40.34
N VAL A 52 22.41 -19.24 -40.29
CA VAL A 52 23.62 -19.27 -41.15
C VAL A 52 23.60 -20.45 -42.12
N ALA A 53 22.98 -21.55 -41.75
CA ALA A 53 22.85 -22.77 -42.56
C ALA A 53 21.63 -23.56 -42.02
N ASN A 54 21.23 -24.62 -42.79
CA ASN A 54 20.12 -25.48 -42.36
C ASN A 54 20.34 -26.04 -40.95
N GLY A 55 19.35 -25.87 -40.08
CA GLY A 55 19.39 -26.31 -38.69
C GLY A 55 18.09 -27.00 -38.29
N THR A 56 18.11 -27.60 -37.11
CA THR A 56 16.97 -28.34 -36.53
C THR A 56 16.54 -27.73 -35.21
N CYS A 57 15.22 -27.59 -35.03
CA CYS A 57 14.63 -27.16 -33.74
C CYS A 57 13.78 -28.29 -33.16
N TYR A 58 14.14 -28.75 -31.98
CA TYR A 58 13.34 -29.70 -31.20
C TYR A 58 12.44 -28.93 -30.23
N ARG A 59 11.12 -28.98 -30.48
CA ARG A 59 10.10 -28.38 -29.61
C ARG A 59 9.66 -29.41 -28.57
N LEU A 60 9.85 -29.15 -27.30
CA LEU A 60 9.51 -30.07 -26.21
C LEU A 60 8.06 -29.90 -25.73
N TRP A 61 7.12 -29.75 -26.67
CA TRP A 61 5.69 -29.69 -26.41
C TRP A 61 4.90 -30.40 -27.52
N THR A 62 3.63 -30.70 -27.22
CA THR A 62 2.75 -31.39 -28.17
C THR A 62 2.08 -30.42 -29.14
N SER A 63 1.65 -30.90 -30.31
CA SER A 63 0.85 -30.10 -31.25
C SER A 63 -0.44 -29.56 -30.60
N ALA A 64 -1.07 -30.31 -29.70
CA ALA A 64 -2.21 -29.84 -28.94
C ALA A 64 -1.86 -28.64 -28.05
N SER A 65 -0.71 -28.63 -27.40
CA SER A 65 -0.20 -27.49 -26.62
C SER A 65 0.11 -26.28 -27.49
N GLU A 66 0.53 -26.49 -28.73
CA GLU A 66 0.84 -25.43 -29.71
C GLU A 66 -0.45 -24.63 -30.07
N HIS A 67 -1.56 -25.31 -30.23
CA HIS A 67 -2.86 -24.65 -30.50
C HIS A 67 -3.36 -23.77 -29.34
N LEU A 68 -2.86 -24.00 -28.10
CA LEU A 68 -3.19 -23.21 -26.92
C LEU A 68 -2.22 -22.02 -26.70
N MET A 69 -1.15 -21.92 -27.53
CA MET A 69 -0.22 -20.79 -27.42
C MET A 69 -0.82 -19.54 -28.07
N THR A 70 -0.59 -18.38 -27.42
CA THR A 70 -0.93 -17.08 -28.04
C THR A 70 -0.08 -16.86 -29.29
N GLN A 71 -0.66 -16.23 -30.30
CA GLN A 71 0.07 -15.99 -31.56
C GLN A 71 1.23 -15.01 -31.38
N GLN A 72 1.02 -13.98 -30.57
CA GLN A 72 2.00 -12.91 -30.30
C GLN A 72 2.15 -12.67 -28.81
N ARG A 73 3.32 -12.13 -28.43
CA ARG A 73 3.57 -11.65 -27.06
C ARG A 73 2.64 -10.50 -26.70
N SER A 74 2.19 -10.51 -25.46
CA SER A 74 1.54 -9.31 -24.91
C SER A 74 2.53 -8.14 -24.86
N PRO A 75 2.12 -6.93 -25.23
CA PRO A 75 2.95 -5.74 -25.07
C PRO A 75 3.42 -5.58 -23.62
N GLU A 76 4.69 -5.21 -23.41
CA GLU A 76 5.29 -5.06 -22.09
C GLU A 76 4.55 -4.05 -21.22
N ILE A 77 3.98 -3.00 -21.81
CA ILE A 77 3.22 -1.95 -21.11
C ILE A 77 2.03 -2.50 -20.28
N ILE A 78 1.52 -3.69 -20.63
CA ILE A 78 0.39 -4.33 -19.94
C ILE A 78 0.82 -4.91 -18.58
N SER A 79 2.06 -5.39 -18.46
CA SER A 79 2.56 -6.13 -17.30
C SER A 79 3.71 -5.44 -16.56
N ALA A 80 4.25 -4.35 -17.09
CA ALA A 80 5.36 -3.63 -16.48
C ALA A 80 4.93 -2.67 -15.37
N ASP A 81 5.89 -2.34 -14.49
CA ASP A 81 5.79 -1.18 -13.61
C ASP A 81 5.86 0.11 -14.45
N LEU A 82 4.85 0.96 -14.34
CA LEU A 82 4.72 2.16 -15.15
C LEU A 82 5.26 3.44 -14.47
N ALA A 83 5.87 3.36 -13.30
CA ALA A 83 6.32 4.53 -12.56
C ALA A 83 7.29 5.41 -13.37
N SER A 84 8.28 4.80 -14.04
CA SER A 84 9.22 5.53 -14.90
C SER A 84 8.53 6.15 -16.13
N VAL A 85 7.57 5.45 -16.72
CA VAL A 85 6.82 5.92 -17.89
C VAL A 85 5.95 7.12 -17.51
N VAL A 86 5.16 7.01 -16.43
CA VAL A 86 4.30 8.10 -15.93
C VAL A 86 5.13 9.32 -15.56
N LEU A 87 6.28 9.13 -14.90
CA LEU A 87 7.18 10.24 -14.57
C LEU A 87 7.75 10.91 -15.82
N SER A 88 8.12 10.16 -16.86
CA SER A 88 8.63 10.70 -18.12
C SER A 88 7.55 11.49 -18.86
N VAL A 89 6.30 11.01 -18.85
CA VAL A 89 5.16 11.74 -19.45
C VAL A 89 4.89 13.05 -18.69
N ALA A 90 4.93 13.01 -17.35
CA ALA A 90 4.80 14.21 -16.53
C ALA A 90 5.97 15.20 -16.76
N ALA A 91 7.19 14.72 -16.97
CA ALA A 91 8.35 15.53 -17.30
C ALA A 91 8.24 16.18 -18.70
N PHE A 92 7.57 15.51 -19.62
CA PHE A 92 7.23 16.08 -20.93
C PHE A 92 6.17 17.19 -20.86
N GLY A 93 5.48 17.31 -19.73
CA GLY A 93 4.46 18.34 -19.48
C GLY A 93 3.02 17.86 -19.61
N GLU A 94 2.81 16.55 -19.79
CA GLU A 94 1.48 15.96 -19.90
C GLU A 94 1.09 15.30 -18.56
N SER A 95 -0.04 15.70 -18.00
CA SER A 95 -0.53 15.16 -16.72
C SER A 95 -1.42 13.92 -16.89
N ASN A 96 -2.02 13.76 -18.06
CA ASN A 96 -2.85 12.59 -18.37
C ASN A 96 -2.18 11.72 -19.43
N ILE A 97 -1.65 10.58 -19.02
CA ILE A 97 -0.96 9.62 -19.87
C ILE A 97 -1.80 9.18 -21.10
N TYR A 98 -3.14 9.19 -20.99
CA TYR A 98 -4.05 8.76 -22.07
C TYR A 98 -4.24 9.79 -23.18
N ASN A 99 -3.74 11.00 -23.02
CA ASN A 99 -3.70 12.00 -24.08
C ASN A 99 -2.65 11.69 -25.15
N LEU A 100 -1.74 10.74 -24.88
CA LEU A 100 -0.72 10.33 -25.84
C LEU A 100 -1.26 9.23 -26.77
N PRO A 101 -0.81 9.19 -28.04
CA PRO A 101 -1.26 8.24 -29.05
C PRO A 101 -0.59 6.87 -28.86
N TRP A 102 -0.99 6.13 -27.84
CA TRP A 102 -0.47 4.78 -27.56
C TRP A 102 -0.91 3.77 -28.61
N LEU A 103 -0.02 2.94 -29.10
CA LEU A 103 -0.36 1.76 -29.91
C LEU A 103 -1.19 0.75 -29.09
N THR A 104 -0.78 0.55 -27.83
CA THR A 104 -1.51 -0.21 -26.82
C THR A 104 -1.58 0.67 -25.57
N PRO A 105 -2.77 1.11 -25.14
CA PRO A 105 -2.88 1.97 -23.97
C PRO A 105 -2.50 1.21 -22.70
N PRO A 106 -1.83 1.86 -21.72
CA PRO A 106 -1.46 1.25 -20.47
C PRO A 106 -2.71 0.90 -19.63
N PRO A 107 -2.70 -0.19 -18.84
CA PRO A 107 -3.80 -0.54 -17.94
C PRO A 107 -4.01 0.53 -16.85
N GLU A 108 -5.26 0.92 -16.64
CA GLU A 108 -5.63 1.97 -15.67
C GLU A 108 -5.14 1.65 -14.25
N ALA A 109 -5.30 0.41 -13.82
CA ALA A 109 -4.84 -0.02 -12.48
C ALA A 109 -3.33 0.19 -12.28
N ASN A 110 -2.50 -0.07 -13.30
CA ASN A 110 -1.06 0.13 -13.24
C ASN A 110 -0.70 1.61 -13.27
N VAL A 111 -1.43 2.42 -14.05
CA VAL A 111 -1.24 3.87 -14.11
C VAL A 111 -1.57 4.52 -12.77
N LEU A 112 -2.73 4.19 -12.17
CA LEU A 112 -3.13 4.70 -10.85
C LEU A 112 -2.11 4.34 -9.76
N LYS A 113 -1.55 3.13 -9.78
CA LYS A 113 -0.49 2.72 -8.86
C LYS A 113 0.79 3.50 -9.05
N ALA A 114 1.20 3.69 -10.31
CA ALA A 114 2.37 4.51 -10.65
C ALA A 114 2.20 5.97 -10.19
N GLN A 115 1.03 6.57 -10.42
CA GLN A 115 0.71 7.92 -9.95
C GLN A 115 0.70 8.01 -8.43
N HIS A 116 0.09 7.06 -7.73
CA HIS A 116 0.10 7.00 -6.27
C HIS A 116 1.53 6.90 -5.73
N LEU A 117 2.36 6.02 -6.31
CA LEU A 117 3.76 5.90 -5.94
C LEU A 117 4.52 7.22 -6.15
N LEU A 118 4.41 7.83 -7.33
CA LEU A 118 5.13 9.07 -7.65
C LEU A 118 4.68 10.23 -6.77
N THR A 119 3.40 10.28 -6.40
CA THR A 119 2.86 11.26 -5.43
C THR A 119 3.47 11.01 -4.04
N THR A 120 3.52 9.77 -3.59
CA THR A 120 4.14 9.39 -2.30
C THR A 120 5.63 9.72 -2.26
N LEU A 121 6.35 9.53 -3.38
CA LEU A 121 7.75 9.91 -3.52
C LEU A 121 7.95 11.44 -3.68
N GLY A 122 6.88 12.21 -3.79
CA GLY A 122 6.93 13.66 -4.00
C GLY A 122 7.38 14.07 -5.41
N CYS A 123 7.36 13.15 -6.38
CA CYS A 123 7.78 13.40 -7.76
C CYS A 123 6.71 14.11 -8.60
N ILE A 124 5.44 13.85 -8.30
CA ILE A 124 4.28 14.54 -8.90
C ILE A 124 3.37 15.06 -7.78
N ASN A 125 2.58 16.08 -8.06
CA ASN A 125 1.54 16.58 -7.16
C ASN A 125 0.21 15.80 -7.35
N LYS A 126 -0.82 16.16 -6.58
CA LYS A 126 -2.16 15.53 -6.65
C LYS A 126 -2.84 15.69 -8.02
N ASP A 127 -2.46 16.69 -8.80
CA ASP A 127 -2.99 16.95 -10.13
C ASP A 127 -2.19 16.23 -11.23
N GLY A 128 -1.24 15.36 -10.87
CA GLY A 128 -0.38 14.63 -11.80
C GLY A 128 0.76 15.46 -12.41
N ARG A 129 0.96 16.71 -12.00
CA ARG A 129 2.02 17.58 -12.51
C ARG A 129 3.34 17.29 -11.82
N ILE A 130 4.42 17.33 -12.59
CA ILE A 130 5.76 17.08 -12.08
C ILE A 130 6.20 18.17 -11.09
N THR A 131 6.87 17.77 -10.02
CA THR A 131 7.48 18.66 -9.03
C THR A 131 8.94 18.98 -9.39
N GLU A 132 9.55 19.93 -8.69
CA GLU A 132 10.98 20.20 -8.83
C GLU A 132 11.84 18.98 -8.49
N LEU A 133 11.46 18.23 -7.45
CA LEU A 133 12.10 16.95 -7.12
C LEU A 133 11.88 15.91 -8.22
N GLY A 134 10.66 15.82 -8.76
CA GLY A 134 10.33 14.92 -9.87
C GLY A 134 11.17 15.17 -11.11
N GLN A 135 11.44 16.43 -11.44
CA GLN A 135 12.34 16.80 -12.54
C GLN A 135 13.76 16.26 -12.32
N LYS A 136 14.30 16.40 -11.10
CA LYS A 136 15.62 15.84 -10.75
C LYS A 136 15.63 14.31 -10.83
N VAL A 137 14.58 13.65 -10.33
CA VAL A 137 14.40 12.20 -10.41
C VAL A 137 14.32 11.71 -11.86
N ALA A 138 13.57 12.40 -12.72
CA ALA A 138 13.40 12.05 -14.13
C ALA A 138 14.72 12.12 -14.95
N THR A 139 15.71 12.87 -14.49
CA THR A 139 17.03 12.94 -15.16
C THR A 139 17.93 11.76 -14.86
N MET A 140 17.58 10.93 -13.85
CA MET A 140 18.39 9.78 -13.48
C MET A 140 17.96 8.52 -14.24
N PRO A 141 18.88 7.78 -14.89
CA PRO A 141 18.56 6.59 -15.68
C PRO A 141 18.37 5.36 -14.77
N CYS A 142 17.51 5.48 -13.77
CA CYS A 142 17.15 4.41 -12.85
C CYS A 142 15.69 4.53 -12.42
N HIS A 143 15.20 3.52 -11.71
CA HIS A 143 13.84 3.54 -11.18
C HIS A 143 13.62 4.75 -10.25
N PRO A 144 12.44 5.45 -10.30
CA PRO A 144 12.18 6.64 -9.49
C PRO A 144 12.42 6.48 -7.98
N ARG A 145 12.19 5.28 -7.43
CA ARG A 145 12.48 4.94 -6.03
C ARG A 145 13.97 5.07 -5.69
N ILE A 146 14.82 4.52 -6.56
CA ILE A 146 16.28 4.56 -6.38
C ILE A 146 16.80 5.98 -6.54
N ALA A 147 16.32 6.70 -7.57
CA ALA A 147 16.66 8.11 -7.77
C ALA A 147 16.27 8.97 -6.56
N ARG A 148 15.06 8.78 -6.01
CA ARG A 148 14.59 9.48 -4.80
C ARG A 148 15.50 9.23 -3.60
N MET A 149 15.88 7.98 -3.35
CA MET A 149 16.80 7.59 -2.28
C MET A 149 18.15 8.30 -2.41
N ILE A 150 18.78 8.20 -3.58
CA ILE A 150 20.09 8.78 -3.82
C ILE A 150 20.08 10.32 -3.71
N LEU A 151 19.02 10.98 -4.19
CA LEU A 151 18.87 12.43 -4.10
C LEU A 151 18.63 12.89 -2.66
N SER A 152 17.87 12.13 -1.88
CA SER A 152 17.64 12.43 -0.46
C SER A 152 18.90 12.24 0.39
N ALA A 153 19.72 11.27 0.06
CA ALA A 153 20.96 10.97 0.76
C ALA A 153 21.94 12.16 0.80
N LYS A 154 21.86 13.10 -0.16
CA LYS A 154 22.71 14.30 -0.18
C LYS A 154 22.49 15.19 1.04
N ASN A 155 21.29 15.27 1.54
CA ASN A 155 20.95 16.09 2.70
C ASN A 155 21.49 15.52 4.03
N HIS A 156 21.94 14.26 4.02
CA HIS A 156 22.38 13.51 5.18
C HIS A 156 23.85 13.03 5.07
N ASP A 157 24.60 13.51 4.09
CA ASP A 157 25.98 13.06 3.78
C ASP A 157 26.11 11.54 3.52
N LEU A 158 25.01 10.89 3.18
CA LEU A 158 24.91 9.44 2.99
C LEU A 158 24.94 9.01 1.51
N THR A 159 25.32 9.91 0.59
CA THR A 159 25.26 9.67 -0.86
C THR A 159 26.03 8.42 -1.30
N LYS A 160 27.21 8.18 -0.75
CA LYS A 160 28.03 7.00 -1.09
C LYS A 160 27.35 5.71 -0.61
N LEU A 161 26.79 5.75 0.59
CA LEU A 161 26.04 4.64 1.16
C LEU A 161 24.79 4.34 0.31
N ALA A 162 24.05 5.37 -0.11
CA ALA A 162 22.88 5.20 -0.98
C ALA A 162 23.24 4.55 -2.33
N CYS A 163 24.40 4.88 -2.92
CA CYS A 163 24.87 4.24 -4.15
C CYS A 163 25.21 2.75 -3.94
N ASP A 164 25.80 2.41 -2.79
CA ASP A 164 26.09 1.02 -2.43
C ASP A 164 24.78 0.23 -2.20
N ILE A 165 23.81 0.82 -1.48
CA ILE A 165 22.47 0.25 -1.25
C ILE A 165 21.74 0.03 -2.58
N ALA A 166 21.70 1.02 -3.47
CA ALA A 166 21.08 0.92 -4.78
C ALA A 166 21.61 -0.27 -5.58
N ALA A 167 22.93 -0.42 -5.62
CA ALA A 167 23.58 -1.51 -6.33
C ALA A 167 23.26 -2.90 -5.74
N VAL A 168 23.16 -2.99 -4.40
CA VAL A 168 22.80 -4.26 -3.72
C VAL A 168 21.32 -4.62 -3.98
N ILE A 169 20.43 -3.63 -4.07
CA ILE A 169 19.00 -3.88 -4.33
C ILE A 169 18.76 -4.35 -5.78
N GLU A 170 19.53 -3.84 -6.74
CA GLU A 170 19.31 -4.12 -8.16
C GLU A 170 19.91 -5.44 -8.64
N GLU A 171 20.87 -5.98 -7.92
CA GLU A 171 21.56 -7.21 -8.34
C GLU A 171 21.17 -8.40 -7.45
N LYS A 172 21.50 -9.58 -7.99
CA LYS A 172 21.29 -10.83 -7.24
C LYS A 172 22.17 -10.82 -6.00
N ASP A 173 21.57 -11.12 -4.83
CA ASP A 173 22.30 -11.24 -3.57
C ASP A 173 23.40 -12.29 -3.66
N PRO A 174 24.67 -11.91 -3.46
CA PRO A 174 25.79 -12.85 -3.49
C PRO A 174 25.93 -13.66 -2.19
N LEU A 175 25.30 -13.24 -1.09
CA LEU A 175 25.30 -13.96 0.18
C LEU A 175 24.20 -15.03 0.18
N THR A 176 24.49 -16.20 -0.41
CA THR A 176 23.52 -17.30 -0.52
C THR A 176 23.42 -18.15 0.74
N ASP A 177 24.42 -18.09 1.62
CA ASP A 177 24.57 -18.97 2.77
C ASP A 177 23.96 -18.39 4.06
N THR A 178 23.39 -17.19 4.01
CA THR A 178 22.72 -16.56 5.13
C THR A 178 21.21 -16.48 4.92
N THR A 179 20.47 -16.69 5.99
CA THR A 179 19.02 -16.48 6.04
C THR A 179 18.65 -15.08 6.57
N ASP A 180 19.67 -14.31 7.01
CA ASP A 180 19.51 -12.97 7.55
C ASP A 180 19.22 -11.97 6.42
N CYS A 181 18.18 -11.19 6.58
CA CYS A 181 17.74 -10.21 5.59
C CYS A 181 18.36 -8.81 5.79
N ASP A 182 19.23 -8.60 6.79
CA ASP A 182 19.88 -7.31 7.02
C ASP A 182 20.78 -6.91 5.84
N ILE A 183 20.41 -5.83 5.15
CA ILE A 183 21.16 -5.29 4.02
C ILE A 183 22.50 -4.70 4.46
N SER A 184 22.65 -4.29 5.73
CA SER A 184 23.89 -3.75 6.28
C SER A 184 25.04 -4.76 6.19
N LEU A 185 24.71 -6.07 6.30
CA LEU A 185 25.69 -7.15 6.13
C LEU A 185 26.23 -7.19 4.69
N ARG A 186 25.35 -6.99 3.70
CA ARG A 186 25.72 -6.97 2.28
C ARG A 186 26.60 -5.78 1.94
N ILE A 187 26.29 -4.61 2.51
CA ILE A 187 27.08 -3.39 2.31
C ILE A 187 28.46 -3.54 2.94
N SER A 188 28.51 -4.07 4.17
CA SER A 188 29.78 -4.34 4.85
C SER A 188 30.66 -5.32 4.06
N ALA A 189 30.07 -6.40 3.55
CA ALA A 189 30.76 -7.36 2.71
C ALA A 189 31.24 -6.73 1.39
N LEU A 190 30.40 -5.96 0.68
CA LEU A 190 30.79 -5.24 -0.53
C LEU A 190 32.00 -4.34 -0.29
N ARG A 191 31.97 -3.53 0.77
CA ARG A 191 33.04 -2.59 1.12
C ARG A 191 34.32 -3.33 1.50
N GLN A 192 34.24 -4.41 2.27
CA GLN A 192 35.38 -5.24 2.62
C GLN A 192 36.02 -5.89 1.37
N HIS A 193 35.23 -6.49 0.49
CA HIS A 193 35.71 -7.10 -0.74
C HIS A 193 36.34 -6.07 -1.69
N ARG A 194 35.78 -4.85 -1.74
CA ARG A 194 36.33 -3.73 -2.50
C ARG A 194 37.68 -3.27 -1.95
N ALA A 195 37.77 -3.08 -0.63
CA ALA A 195 39.03 -2.72 0.04
C ALA A 195 40.14 -3.74 -0.17
N LEU A 196 39.81 -5.05 -0.17
CA LEU A 196 40.74 -6.15 -0.39
C LEU A 196 40.99 -6.48 -1.86
N ASN A 197 40.36 -5.77 -2.79
CA ASN A 197 40.37 -6.05 -4.23
C ASN A 197 39.99 -7.50 -4.61
N ARG A 198 39.05 -8.09 -3.85
CA ARG A 198 38.58 -9.48 -4.00
C ARG A 198 37.13 -9.50 -4.49
N LEU A 199 36.86 -8.83 -5.59
CA LEU A 199 35.46 -8.55 -6.01
C LEU A 199 34.70 -9.76 -6.54
N ALA A 200 35.33 -10.76 -7.14
CA ALA A 200 34.71 -11.99 -7.69
C ALA A 200 33.19 -11.82 -7.97
N GLN A 201 32.36 -12.42 -7.13
CA GLN A 201 30.89 -12.35 -7.22
C GLN A 201 30.32 -10.94 -6.90
N TRP A 202 31.07 -10.04 -6.26
CA TRP A 202 30.68 -8.66 -5.97
C TRP A 202 30.98 -7.68 -7.12
N ARG A 203 31.70 -8.13 -8.18
CA ARG A 203 32.17 -7.25 -9.27
C ARG A 203 31.04 -6.44 -9.89
N ARG A 204 29.92 -7.10 -10.19
CA ARG A 204 28.79 -6.44 -10.84
C ARG A 204 28.17 -5.36 -9.94
N ILE A 205 27.94 -5.68 -8.65
CA ILE A 205 27.42 -4.73 -7.65
C ILE A 205 28.36 -3.55 -7.50
N ALA A 206 29.69 -3.79 -7.41
CA ALA A 206 30.68 -2.72 -7.31
C ALA A 206 30.69 -1.79 -8.53
N GLN A 207 30.51 -2.34 -9.74
CA GLN A 207 30.39 -1.56 -10.97
C GLN A 207 29.15 -0.67 -10.95
N ILE A 208 27.97 -1.20 -10.63
CA ILE A 208 26.74 -0.45 -10.54
C ILE A 208 26.86 0.68 -9.49
N ALA A 209 27.42 0.37 -8.32
CA ALA A 209 27.67 1.39 -7.29
C ALA A 209 28.59 2.52 -7.81
N ALA A 210 29.63 2.17 -8.61
CA ALA A 210 30.52 3.16 -9.23
C ALA A 210 29.78 4.01 -10.28
N GLU A 211 28.90 3.42 -11.09
CA GLU A 211 28.05 4.14 -12.04
C GLU A 211 27.15 5.15 -11.32
N TYR A 212 26.46 4.74 -10.26
CA TYR A 212 25.66 5.66 -9.45
C TYR A 212 26.48 6.79 -8.84
N ARG A 213 27.65 6.50 -8.27
CA ARG A 213 28.54 7.54 -7.73
C ARG A 213 28.95 8.55 -8.82
N LYS A 214 29.25 8.08 -10.02
CA LYS A 214 29.59 8.93 -11.17
C LYS A 214 28.43 9.85 -11.55
N MET A 215 27.19 9.33 -11.60
CA MET A 215 25.99 10.10 -11.93
C MET A 215 25.76 11.25 -10.94
N VAL A 216 25.98 11.03 -9.67
CA VAL A 216 25.79 12.07 -8.65
C VAL A 216 27.06 12.89 -8.36
N LYS A 217 28.11 12.72 -9.19
CA LYS A 217 29.39 13.45 -9.11
C LYS A 217 30.13 13.26 -7.78
N THR A 218 30.01 12.08 -7.19
CA THR A 218 30.78 11.68 -6.00
C THR A 218 31.71 10.52 -6.39
N ASN A 219 32.95 10.83 -6.76
CA ASN A 219 33.87 9.85 -7.34
C ASN A 219 34.64 9.02 -6.30
N ASN A 220 34.70 9.46 -5.06
CA ASN A 220 35.47 8.78 -4.03
C ASN A 220 34.69 7.58 -3.49
N GLU A 221 35.34 6.42 -3.48
CA GLU A 221 34.83 5.24 -2.79
C GLU A 221 34.91 5.42 -1.28
N ASP A 222 33.91 4.89 -0.60
CA ASP A 222 33.96 4.73 0.84
C ASP A 222 34.00 3.22 1.13
N ASN A 223 35.15 2.78 1.62
CA ASN A 223 35.40 1.41 1.99
C ASN A 223 35.40 1.22 3.51
N THR A 224 35.10 2.27 4.27
CA THR A 224 34.93 2.19 5.71
C THR A 224 33.50 1.74 6.03
N ASN A 225 33.38 0.97 7.11
CA ASN A 225 32.04 0.58 7.63
C ASN A 225 31.51 1.61 8.65
N ASN A 226 31.84 2.88 8.44
CA ASN A 226 31.38 3.96 9.31
C ASN A 226 29.97 4.42 8.89
N PHE A 227 28.98 3.56 9.13
CA PHE A 227 27.55 3.88 8.96
C PHE A 227 26.74 3.15 10.03
N SER A 228 25.63 3.74 10.43
CA SER A 228 24.67 3.08 11.30
C SER A 228 23.75 2.17 10.49
N PRO A 229 23.32 1.00 10.99
CA PRO A 229 22.25 0.24 10.38
C PRO A 229 20.95 1.07 10.18
N ASN A 230 20.68 2.03 11.06
CA ASN A 230 19.54 2.94 10.91
C ASN A 230 19.70 3.91 9.72
N ASP A 231 20.94 4.33 9.38
CA ASP A 231 21.17 5.13 8.16
C ASP A 231 20.75 4.35 6.90
N VAL A 232 21.02 3.04 6.89
CA VAL A 232 20.56 2.14 5.81
C VAL A 232 19.05 2.09 5.78
N GLY A 233 18.41 1.91 6.93
CA GLY A 233 16.94 1.89 7.05
C GLY A 233 16.30 3.20 6.60
N GLN A 234 16.87 4.35 6.97
CA GLN A 234 16.42 5.67 6.55
C GLN A 234 16.47 5.82 5.02
N LEU A 235 17.58 5.43 4.40
CA LEU A 235 17.73 5.47 2.95
C LEU A 235 16.72 4.57 2.23
N ILE A 236 16.49 3.37 2.74
CA ILE A 236 15.47 2.45 2.20
C ILE A 236 14.07 3.07 2.35
N ALA A 237 13.77 3.73 3.46
CA ALA A 237 12.48 4.38 3.68
C ALA A 237 12.20 5.51 2.68
N PHE A 238 13.20 6.22 2.18
CA PHE A 238 13.03 7.19 1.09
C PHE A 238 12.62 6.52 -0.25
N ALA A 239 13.08 5.30 -0.51
CA ALA A 239 12.73 4.55 -1.72
C ALA A 239 11.40 3.82 -1.60
N TYR A 240 11.11 3.28 -0.42
CA TYR A 240 10.00 2.38 -0.15
C TYR A 240 9.19 2.77 1.10
N PRO A 241 8.62 3.99 1.15
CA PRO A 241 7.90 4.47 2.34
C PRO A 241 6.70 3.58 2.72
N GLU A 242 6.02 2.97 1.76
CA GLU A 242 4.91 2.04 1.97
C GLU A 242 5.35 0.68 2.54
N ARG A 243 6.66 0.39 2.54
CA ARG A 243 7.26 -0.84 3.06
C ARG A 243 7.96 -0.65 4.40
N ILE A 244 7.77 0.49 5.04
CA ILE A 244 8.10 0.64 6.47
C ILE A 244 7.18 -0.28 7.24
N ALA A 245 7.73 -1.03 8.20
CA ALA A 245 6.98 -2.01 8.97
C ALA A 245 7.24 -1.87 10.47
N LYS A 246 6.21 -2.06 11.26
CA LYS A 246 6.23 -2.07 12.73
C LYS A 246 6.02 -3.47 13.26
N ALA A 247 6.80 -3.86 14.25
CA ALA A 247 6.63 -5.12 14.96
C ALA A 247 5.23 -5.22 15.59
N ILE A 248 4.65 -6.41 15.54
CA ILE A 248 3.40 -6.79 16.20
C ILE A 248 3.68 -7.88 17.23
N ASP A 249 2.66 -8.28 18.02
CA ASP A 249 2.80 -9.09 19.24
C ASP A 249 3.58 -10.41 19.11
N CYS A 250 3.80 -10.92 17.89
CA CYS A 250 4.56 -12.14 17.64
C CYS A 250 5.98 -11.82 17.17
N ILE A 251 6.99 -12.46 17.77
CA ILE A 251 8.40 -12.32 17.39
C ILE A 251 8.59 -12.54 15.89
N GLY A 252 9.27 -11.60 15.24
CA GLY A 252 9.54 -11.63 13.80
C GLY A 252 8.33 -11.34 12.91
N SER A 253 7.20 -10.95 13.48
CA SER A 253 6.01 -10.54 12.74
C SER A 253 5.89 -9.03 12.70
N PHE A 254 5.62 -8.47 11.53
CA PHE A 254 5.53 -7.04 11.32
C PHE A 254 4.32 -6.69 10.47
N ARG A 255 3.82 -5.47 10.64
CA ARG A 255 2.79 -4.86 9.79
C ARG A 255 3.40 -3.75 8.97
N LEU A 256 3.18 -3.78 7.67
CA LEU A 256 3.60 -2.76 6.71
C LEU A 256 2.73 -1.50 6.79
N ALA A 257 3.25 -0.39 6.32
CA ALA A 257 2.51 0.88 6.19
C ALA A 257 1.27 0.75 5.28
N ASN A 258 1.27 -0.14 4.29
CA ASN A 258 0.10 -0.46 3.48
C ASN A 258 -0.93 -1.36 4.19
N GLY A 259 -0.60 -1.90 5.37
CA GLY A 259 -1.46 -2.72 6.24
C GLY A 259 -1.29 -4.23 6.08
N ASN A 260 -0.45 -4.70 5.15
CA ASN A 260 -0.17 -6.12 4.98
C ASN A 260 0.74 -6.63 6.10
N ASN A 261 0.61 -7.91 6.44
CA ASN A 261 1.48 -8.56 7.42
C ASN A 261 2.61 -9.31 6.72
N ILE A 262 3.79 -9.27 7.34
CA ILE A 262 4.99 -9.96 6.89
C ILE A 262 5.63 -10.69 8.06
N ARG A 263 6.49 -11.67 7.75
CA ARG A 263 7.22 -12.43 8.74
C ARG A 263 8.67 -12.63 8.34
N LEU A 264 9.58 -12.40 9.30
CA LEU A 264 11.00 -12.77 9.22
C LEU A 264 11.21 -14.19 9.70
N GLN A 265 12.33 -14.81 9.32
CA GLN A 265 12.75 -16.08 9.90
C GLN A 265 13.16 -15.86 11.36
N GLN A 266 12.95 -16.85 12.22
CA GLN A 266 13.24 -16.71 13.66
C GLN A 266 14.72 -16.46 13.98
N SER A 267 15.61 -16.93 13.09
CA SER A 267 17.06 -16.74 13.18
C SER A 267 17.55 -15.37 12.70
N ASP A 268 16.66 -14.54 12.13
CA ASP A 268 17.02 -13.25 11.58
C ASP A 268 17.29 -12.22 12.68
N THR A 269 18.38 -11.48 12.55
CA THR A 269 18.79 -10.47 13.55
C THR A 269 17.79 -9.34 13.72
N LEU A 270 17.04 -9.01 12.65
CA LEU A 270 16.04 -7.95 12.66
C LEU A 270 14.74 -8.31 13.40
N THR A 271 14.58 -9.56 13.86
CA THR A 271 13.40 -9.99 14.65
C THR A 271 13.22 -9.22 15.95
N ALA A 272 14.31 -8.68 16.52
CA ALA A 272 14.30 -7.86 17.72
C ALA A 272 14.02 -6.37 17.46
N SER A 273 13.99 -5.94 16.20
CA SER A 273 13.76 -4.54 15.83
C SER A 273 12.30 -4.16 16.00
N GLN A 274 12.04 -2.97 16.53
CA GLN A 274 10.66 -2.45 16.63
C GLN A 274 10.13 -1.96 15.29
N TRP A 275 11.02 -1.40 14.45
CA TRP A 275 10.71 -0.89 13.13
C TRP A 275 11.78 -1.35 12.14
N ILE A 276 11.34 -1.68 10.93
CA ILE A 276 12.22 -2.03 9.81
C ILE A 276 11.75 -1.35 8.53
N ALA A 277 12.70 -1.00 7.66
CA ALA A 277 12.45 -0.55 6.30
C ALA A 277 12.84 -1.69 5.34
N ILE A 278 11.95 -2.04 4.39
CA ILE A 278 12.10 -3.23 3.57
C ILE A 278 12.36 -2.83 2.11
N ALA A 279 13.50 -3.27 1.58
CA ALA A 279 13.89 -3.06 0.20
C ALA A 279 13.32 -4.14 -0.73
N SER A 280 13.36 -5.41 -0.29
CA SER A 280 12.92 -6.54 -1.12
C SER A 280 12.05 -7.50 -0.31
N LEU A 281 10.88 -7.79 -0.83
CA LEU A 281 9.96 -8.77 -0.26
C LEU A 281 9.17 -9.47 -1.37
N TYR A 282 8.66 -10.65 -1.07
CA TYR A 282 7.71 -11.39 -1.89
C TYR A 282 6.42 -11.61 -1.10
N ALA A 283 5.31 -11.25 -1.69
CA ALA A 283 4.00 -11.47 -1.08
C ALA A 283 3.01 -12.02 -2.12
N GLU A 284 2.29 -13.07 -1.71
CA GLU A 284 1.13 -13.56 -2.44
C GLU A 284 -0.15 -13.02 -1.79
N THR A 285 -1.17 -12.80 -2.59
CA THR A 285 -2.48 -12.33 -2.09
C THR A 285 -3.02 -13.30 -1.03
N GLY A 286 -3.30 -12.80 0.18
CA GLY A 286 -3.86 -13.59 1.28
C GLY A 286 -2.84 -14.40 2.09
N LYS A 287 -1.55 -14.34 1.76
CA LYS A 287 -0.48 -14.98 2.52
C LYS A 287 0.41 -13.94 3.20
N CYS A 288 1.10 -14.38 4.27
CA CYS A 288 2.10 -13.56 4.93
C CYS A 288 3.33 -13.40 4.01
N GLY A 289 3.76 -12.16 3.77
CA GLY A 289 4.89 -11.86 2.91
C GLY A 289 6.22 -12.34 3.51
N ARG A 290 7.15 -12.77 2.64
CA ARG A 290 8.53 -13.12 3.01
C ARG A 290 9.47 -11.96 2.65
N VAL A 291 10.31 -11.55 3.59
CA VAL A 291 11.32 -10.51 3.40
C VAL A 291 12.64 -11.11 2.96
N PHE A 292 13.32 -10.45 2.03
CA PHE A 292 14.66 -10.81 1.55
C PHE A 292 15.72 -9.79 1.92
N LEU A 293 15.39 -8.49 1.86
CA LEU A 293 16.30 -7.40 2.21
C LEU A 293 15.56 -6.35 3.01
N ALA A 294 16.08 -6.03 4.19
CA ALA A 294 15.55 -5.01 5.09
C ALA A 294 16.68 -4.37 5.91
N ALA A 295 16.38 -3.30 6.63
CA ALA A 295 17.26 -2.72 7.63
C ALA A 295 16.43 -2.16 8.79
N PRO A 296 17.02 -2.03 10.01
CA PRO A 296 16.33 -1.40 11.13
C PRO A 296 16.20 0.11 10.88
N ILE A 297 15.18 0.71 11.44
CA ILE A 297 14.94 2.15 11.37
C ILE A 297 14.29 2.61 12.67
N THR A 298 14.49 3.86 13.06
CA THR A 298 13.81 4.46 14.21
C THR A 298 12.82 5.53 13.77
N PRO A 299 11.76 5.80 14.55
CA PRO A 299 10.77 6.84 14.20
C PRO A 299 11.37 8.24 14.02
N SER A 300 12.53 8.54 14.64
CA SER A 300 13.26 9.80 14.46
C SER A 300 13.84 9.99 13.06
N ASP A 301 14.04 8.90 12.33
CA ASP A 301 14.70 8.88 11.02
C ASP A 301 13.69 8.94 9.87
N PHE A 302 12.37 8.98 10.18
CA PHE A 302 11.32 9.06 9.18
C PHE A 302 11.29 10.44 8.52
N ASP A 303 11.14 10.45 7.20
CA ASP A 303 10.88 11.68 6.45
C ASP A 303 9.52 12.27 6.90
N SER A 304 9.52 13.54 7.29
CA SER A 304 8.29 14.25 7.66
C SER A 304 7.24 14.26 6.54
N ALA A 305 7.68 14.17 5.28
CA ALA A 305 6.79 14.14 4.13
C ALA A 305 5.90 12.89 4.05
N ILE A 306 6.30 11.77 4.69
CA ILE A 306 5.50 10.53 4.72
C ILE A 306 4.64 10.42 5.98
N ILE A 307 4.82 11.31 6.96
CA ILE A 307 4.02 11.36 8.18
C ILE A 307 2.74 12.13 7.89
N THR A 308 1.62 11.52 8.15
CA THR A 308 0.30 12.13 8.04
C THR A 308 -0.28 12.38 9.42
N GLU A 309 -0.84 13.55 9.60
CA GLU A 309 -1.59 13.93 10.80
C GLU A 309 -3.08 13.72 10.55
N ARG A 310 -3.74 13.09 11.50
CA ARG A 310 -5.18 12.86 11.42
C ARG A 310 -5.81 12.92 12.79
N ASP A 311 -6.89 13.68 12.90
CA ASP A 311 -7.76 13.62 14.05
C ASP A 311 -8.71 12.42 13.89
N ASN A 312 -8.69 11.54 14.87
CA ASN A 312 -9.50 10.33 14.90
C ASN A 312 -10.46 10.40 16.08
N LEU A 313 -11.74 10.50 15.76
CA LEU A 313 -12.82 10.38 16.73
C LEU A 313 -13.45 9.02 16.53
N SER A 314 -13.55 8.25 17.59
CA SER A 314 -14.16 6.92 17.55
C SER A 314 -14.84 6.59 18.86
N TRP A 315 -15.88 5.76 18.78
CA TRP A 315 -16.54 5.21 19.97
C TRP A 315 -15.77 3.99 20.47
N ASP A 316 -15.32 4.01 21.72
CA ASP A 316 -14.74 2.84 22.38
C ASP A 316 -15.84 2.06 23.12
N ASN A 317 -16.18 0.88 22.61
CA ASN A 317 -17.18 0.01 23.20
C ASN A 317 -16.80 -0.52 24.58
N LYS A 318 -15.50 -0.65 24.89
CA LYS A 318 -15.06 -1.17 26.19
C LYS A 318 -15.18 -0.12 27.28
N GLN A 319 -14.83 1.12 26.95
CA GLN A 319 -14.93 2.25 27.87
C GLN A 319 -16.31 2.91 27.85
N GLY A 320 -17.10 2.67 26.79
CA GLY A 320 -18.41 3.29 26.61
C GLY A 320 -18.35 4.80 26.47
N THR A 321 -17.34 5.33 25.78
CA THR A 321 -17.14 6.77 25.60
C THR A 321 -16.50 7.08 24.25
N ILE A 322 -16.58 8.33 23.81
CA ILE A 322 -15.83 8.82 22.65
C ILE A 322 -14.36 8.95 23.04
N VAL A 323 -13.51 8.40 22.21
CA VAL A 323 -12.06 8.60 22.25
C VAL A 323 -11.67 9.49 21.09
N ALA A 324 -11.10 10.64 21.39
CA ALA A 324 -10.60 11.61 20.43
C ALA A 324 -9.08 11.67 20.52
N GLN A 325 -8.42 11.37 19.43
CA GLN A 325 -6.97 11.29 19.37
C GLN A 325 -6.44 12.00 18.14
N HIS A 326 -5.46 12.85 18.34
CA HIS A 326 -4.59 13.34 17.27
C HIS A 326 -3.54 12.27 16.99
N GLU A 327 -3.55 11.70 15.80
CA GLU A 327 -2.72 10.59 15.42
C GLU A 327 -1.67 11.03 14.38
N LEU A 328 -0.40 10.71 14.65
CA LEU A 328 0.67 10.72 13.66
C LEU A 328 0.79 9.32 13.08
N ARG A 329 0.73 9.21 11.78
CA ARG A 329 0.70 7.92 11.08
C ARG A 329 1.64 7.89 9.88
N ILE A 330 2.12 6.69 9.55
CA ILE A 330 2.68 6.36 8.23
C ILE A 330 1.74 5.35 7.60
N GLY A 331 0.98 5.78 6.61
CA GLY A 331 -0.07 4.96 6.04
C GLY A 331 -1.03 4.43 7.12
N LYS A 332 -1.09 3.10 7.30
CA LYS A 332 -1.92 2.45 8.32
C LYS A 332 -1.24 2.27 9.67
N LEU A 333 0.06 2.59 9.80
CA LEU A 333 0.81 2.44 11.06
C LEU A 333 0.64 3.67 11.94
N LEU A 334 0.31 3.44 13.20
CA LEU A 334 0.26 4.48 14.23
C LEU A 334 1.66 4.69 14.79
N LEU A 335 2.19 5.92 14.67
CA LEU A 335 3.45 6.35 15.29
C LEU A 335 3.23 6.85 16.71
N LYS A 336 2.33 7.81 16.84
CA LYS A 336 2.02 8.47 18.12
C LYS A 336 0.55 8.85 18.13
N SER A 337 -0.07 8.78 19.29
CA SER A 337 -1.38 9.38 19.53
C SER A 337 -1.33 10.28 20.76
N SER A 338 -2.05 11.36 20.71
CA SER A 338 -2.25 12.28 21.84
C SER A 338 -3.72 12.64 21.94
N PRO A 339 -4.28 12.82 23.16
CA PRO A 339 -5.68 13.18 23.32
C PRO A 339 -5.93 14.59 22.73
N ILE A 340 -7.10 14.75 22.13
CA ILE A 340 -7.60 16.06 21.66
C ILE A 340 -8.46 16.64 22.78
N ASN A 341 -8.14 17.85 23.22
CA ASN A 341 -8.85 18.50 24.31
C ASN A 341 -10.05 19.36 23.84
N HIS A 342 -10.08 19.73 22.58
CA HIS A 342 -11.15 20.56 22.03
C HIS A 342 -11.66 19.94 20.74
N ILE A 343 -12.92 19.51 20.73
CA ILE A 343 -13.55 18.81 19.61
C ILE A 343 -14.78 19.59 19.21
N ASP A 344 -15.02 19.73 17.91
CA ASP A 344 -16.22 20.36 17.41
C ASP A 344 -17.47 19.55 17.81
N THR A 345 -18.50 20.25 18.22
CA THR A 345 -19.79 19.69 18.62
C THR A 345 -20.41 18.82 17.50
N ALA A 346 -20.29 19.26 16.26
CA ALA A 346 -20.80 18.54 15.11
C ALA A 346 -20.10 17.18 14.93
N ASP A 347 -18.78 17.12 15.14
CA ASP A 347 -17.99 15.89 15.02
C ASP A 347 -18.31 14.89 16.12
N LEU A 348 -18.56 15.38 17.35
CA LEU A 348 -19.02 14.54 18.47
C LEU A 348 -20.36 13.88 18.15
N ILE A 349 -21.34 14.67 17.71
CA ILE A 349 -22.67 14.19 17.33
C ILE A 349 -22.57 13.17 16.20
N ASN A 350 -21.82 13.47 15.16
CA ASN A 350 -21.60 12.57 14.02
C ASN A 350 -21.00 11.24 14.47
N THR A 351 -20.03 11.29 15.36
CA THR A 351 -19.36 10.08 15.89
C THR A 351 -20.35 9.20 16.65
N ILE A 352 -21.24 9.78 17.46
CA ILE A 352 -22.27 9.03 18.19
C ILE A 352 -23.28 8.42 17.21
N CYS A 353 -23.73 9.17 16.20
CA CYS A 353 -24.67 8.67 15.20
C CYS A 353 -24.06 7.49 14.43
N GLN A 354 -22.79 7.58 14.01
CA GLN A 354 -22.07 6.49 13.36
C GLN A 354 -21.87 5.28 14.28
N ALA A 355 -21.55 5.53 15.56
CA ALA A 355 -21.45 4.47 16.55
C ALA A 355 -22.78 3.77 16.77
N THR A 356 -23.87 4.52 16.84
CA THR A 356 -25.24 3.98 16.96
C THR A 356 -25.61 3.11 15.77
N ALA A 357 -25.35 3.57 14.55
CA ALA A 357 -25.58 2.80 13.34
C ALA A 357 -24.80 1.49 13.30
N LYS A 358 -23.56 1.49 13.84
CA LYS A 358 -22.65 0.34 13.81
C LYS A 358 -22.88 -0.65 14.97
N HIS A 359 -23.13 -0.15 16.17
CA HIS A 359 -23.18 -0.96 17.40
C HIS A 359 -24.62 -1.19 17.90
N GLY A 360 -25.59 -0.55 17.27
CA GLY A 360 -26.99 -0.71 17.56
C GLY A 360 -27.48 0.21 18.69
N LEU A 361 -28.78 0.16 18.93
CA LEU A 361 -29.49 0.99 19.88
C LEU A 361 -29.27 0.56 21.36
N SER A 362 -28.48 -0.51 21.60
CA SER A 362 -28.11 -0.95 22.95
C SER A 362 -27.26 0.07 23.73
N MET A 363 -26.73 1.08 23.03
CA MET A 363 -26.08 2.24 23.65
C MET A 363 -27.06 3.09 24.48
N PHE A 364 -28.34 2.95 24.21
CA PHE A 364 -29.46 3.63 24.89
C PHE A 364 -30.28 2.62 25.69
N ASN A 365 -31.31 3.08 26.48
CA ASN A 365 -32.25 2.20 27.16
C ASN A 365 -33.30 1.64 26.20
N TRP A 366 -32.85 1.00 25.13
CA TRP A 366 -33.70 0.48 24.05
C TRP A 366 -34.61 -0.68 24.47
N ASN A 367 -34.17 -1.49 25.43
CA ASN A 367 -34.94 -2.65 25.93
C ASN A 367 -36.04 -2.27 26.90
N ASP A 368 -36.32 -0.98 27.09
CA ASP A 368 -37.48 -0.55 27.84
C ASP A 368 -38.76 -1.03 27.16
N SER A 369 -39.62 -1.70 27.92
CA SER A 369 -40.88 -2.24 27.44
C SER A 369 -41.74 -1.20 26.76
N SER A 370 -41.65 0.06 27.18
CA SER A 370 -42.41 1.18 26.65
C SER A 370 -42.00 1.55 25.22
N VAL A 371 -40.73 1.39 24.88
CA VAL A 371 -40.21 1.61 23.50
C VAL A 371 -40.71 0.54 22.57
N LEU A 372 -40.59 -0.74 22.98
CA LEU A 372 -41.06 -1.88 22.18
C LEU A 372 -42.58 -1.82 21.96
N GLN A 373 -43.35 -1.46 23.00
CA GLN A 373 -44.79 -1.25 22.88
C GLN A 373 -45.13 -0.16 21.88
N LEU A 374 -44.41 0.98 21.92
CA LEU A 374 -44.62 2.07 20.97
C LEU A 374 -44.39 1.61 19.53
N GLN A 375 -43.30 0.90 19.26
CA GLN A 375 -43.02 0.38 17.93
C GLN A 375 -44.10 -0.59 17.45
N GLN A 376 -44.57 -1.50 18.32
CA GLN A 376 -45.64 -2.43 18.00
C GLN A 376 -46.97 -1.75 17.75
N ARG A 377 -47.30 -0.72 18.55
CA ARG A 377 -48.52 0.10 18.36
C ARG A 377 -48.52 0.75 16.98
N VAL A 378 -47.47 1.45 16.63
CA VAL A 378 -47.37 2.18 15.37
C VAL A 378 -47.35 1.18 14.18
N ALA A 379 -46.64 0.08 14.31
CA ALA A 379 -46.65 -0.95 13.27
C ALA A 379 -48.06 -1.55 13.02
N LYS A 380 -48.82 -1.80 14.10
CA LYS A 380 -50.20 -2.32 13.95
C LYS A 380 -51.14 -1.28 13.38
N VAL A 381 -51.06 -0.02 13.75
CA VAL A 381 -51.84 1.05 13.15
C VAL A 381 -51.49 1.22 11.68
N ALA A 382 -50.21 1.12 11.29
CA ALA A 382 -49.79 1.17 9.89
C ALA A 382 -50.34 -0.02 9.06
N GLU A 383 -50.42 -1.21 9.67
CA GLU A 383 -51.01 -2.41 9.04
C GLU A 383 -52.53 -2.24 8.84
N TRP A 384 -53.24 -1.68 9.82
CA TRP A 384 -54.68 -1.51 9.76
C TRP A 384 -55.12 -0.32 8.91
N HIS A 385 -54.31 0.73 8.85
CA HIS A 385 -54.60 2.01 8.20
C HIS A 385 -53.43 2.45 7.30
N PRO A 386 -53.18 1.72 6.18
CA PRO A 386 -52.08 2.05 5.26
C PRO A 386 -52.24 3.42 4.58
N GLU A 387 -53.44 3.95 4.53
CA GLU A 387 -53.75 5.28 4.00
C GLU A 387 -53.12 6.43 4.83
N LEU A 388 -52.80 6.18 6.10
CA LEU A 388 -52.16 7.19 6.98
C LEU A 388 -50.68 7.44 6.65
N SER A 389 -50.06 6.58 5.86
CA SER A 389 -48.64 6.70 5.45
C SER A 389 -47.71 7.00 6.62
N LEU A 390 -47.85 6.25 7.73
CA LEU A 390 -47.06 6.43 8.95
C LEU A 390 -45.56 6.25 8.66
N PRO A 391 -44.67 7.03 9.30
CA PRO A 391 -43.24 6.86 9.15
C PRO A 391 -42.78 5.47 9.69
N ASP A 392 -41.81 4.89 9.05
CA ASP A 392 -41.20 3.64 9.53
C ASP A 392 -40.33 3.91 10.76
N ILE A 393 -40.77 3.43 11.92
CA ILE A 393 -40.02 3.50 13.18
C ILE A 393 -39.45 2.13 13.57
N SER A 394 -39.27 1.23 12.61
CA SER A 394 -38.58 -0.04 12.86
C SER A 394 -37.15 0.19 13.33
N THR A 395 -36.62 -0.73 14.13
CA THR A 395 -35.23 -0.66 14.62
C THR A 395 -34.23 -0.50 13.49
N GLN A 396 -34.46 -1.19 12.36
CA GLN A 396 -33.58 -1.12 11.21
C GLN A 396 -33.58 0.28 10.58
N HIS A 397 -34.75 0.87 10.40
CA HIS A 397 -34.88 2.22 9.85
C HIS A 397 -34.26 3.27 10.78
N LEU A 398 -34.54 3.20 12.07
CA LEU A 398 -33.99 4.12 13.08
C LEU A 398 -32.48 4.07 13.17
N LEU A 399 -31.85 2.90 12.96
CA LEU A 399 -30.40 2.78 12.89
C LEU A 399 -29.83 3.41 11.63
N SER A 400 -30.44 3.20 10.48
CA SER A 400 -29.96 3.76 9.21
C SER A 400 -30.14 5.28 9.12
N SER A 401 -31.20 5.81 9.75
CA SER A 401 -31.54 7.25 9.80
C SER A 401 -31.07 7.96 11.08
N ALA A 402 -30.18 7.33 11.87
CA ALA A 402 -29.74 7.88 13.17
C ALA A 402 -29.22 9.33 13.06
N HIS A 403 -28.61 9.71 11.96
CA HIS A 403 -28.09 11.06 11.71
C HIS A 403 -29.20 12.12 11.53
N GLU A 404 -30.46 11.73 11.28
CA GLU A 404 -31.59 12.64 11.04
C GLU A 404 -32.30 13.01 12.36
N TRP A 405 -32.53 12.04 13.23
CA TRP A 405 -33.34 12.23 14.43
C TRP A 405 -32.53 12.33 15.74
N LEU A 406 -31.42 11.58 15.85
CA LEU A 406 -30.69 11.49 17.10
C LEU A 406 -29.95 12.78 17.51
N PRO A 407 -29.41 13.62 16.61
CA PRO A 407 -28.67 14.84 16.98
C PRO A 407 -29.44 15.79 17.92
N PHE A 408 -30.74 15.88 17.76
CA PHE A 408 -31.60 16.75 18.59
C PHE A 408 -31.63 16.36 20.07
N TYR A 409 -31.33 15.10 20.39
CA TYR A 409 -31.38 14.55 21.75
C TYR A 409 -29.99 14.34 22.37
N LEU A 410 -28.93 14.57 21.61
CA LEU A 410 -27.55 14.42 22.09
C LEU A 410 -26.98 15.70 22.75
N ASN A 411 -27.68 16.83 22.61
CA ASN A 411 -27.29 18.11 23.21
C ASN A 411 -28.23 18.43 24.39
N ASN A 412 -27.67 18.46 25.59
CA ASN A 412 -28.38 18.87 26.80
C ASN A 412 -27.80 20.20 27.33
N ASN A 413 -28.48 21.29 27.04
CA ASN A 413 -28.10 22.65 27.47
C ASN A 413 -26.65 23.05 27.14
N GLY A 414 -26.18 22.70 25.93
CA GLY A 414 -24.82 23.01 25.47
C GLY A 414 -23.77 21.95 25.84
N HIS A 415 -24.15 20.93 26.58
CA HIS A 415 -23.33 19.76 26.87
C HIS A 415 -23.69 18.60 25.93
N ILE A 416 -22.74 18.10 25.18
CA ILE A 416 -22.92 16.91 24.32
C ILE A 416 -22.71 15.64 25.14
N LEU A 417 -23.64 14.72 25.04
CA LEU A 417 -23.57 13.41 25.71
C LEU A 417 -22.50 12.57 25.06
N THR A 418 -21.40 12.28 25.75
CA THR A 418 -20.22 11.62 25.17
C THR A 418 -19.94 10.23 25.72
N ASN A 419 -20.70 9.79 26.71
CA ASN A 419 -20.51 8.49 27.35
C ASN A 419 -21.81 7.70 27.47
N ILE A 420 -21.71 6.37 27.61
CA ILE A 420 -22.86 5.46 27.64
C ILE A 420 -23.82 5.72 28.81
N ASN A 421 -23.31 6.22 29.94
CA ASN A 421 -24.17 6.51 31.11
C ASN A 421 -25.05 7.75 30.87
N GLU A 422 -24.56 8.70 30.10
CA GLU A 422 -25.34 9.86 29.66
C GLU A 422 -26.30 9.47 28.53
N LEU A 423 -25.88 8.69 27.55
CA LEU A 423 -26.71 8.22 26.45
C LEU A 423 -27.91 7.38 26.93
N LYS A 424 -27.74 6.59 27.99
CA LYS A 424 -28.82 5.83 28.61
C LYS A 424 -29.88 6.71 29.31
N LYS A 425 -29.60 7.99 29.58
CA LYS A 425 -30.56 8.93 30.15
C LYS A 425 -31.45 9.57 29.09
N VAL A 426 -31.14 9.42 27.82
CA VAL A 426 -31.99 9.95 26.74
C VAL A 426 -33.31 9.21 26.72
N ASP A 427 -34.41 9.98 26.74
CA ASP A 427 -35.76 9.45 26.59
C ASP A 427 -35.99 9.04 25.11
N ILE A 428 -35.62 7.82 24.81
CA ILE A 428 -35.71 7.25 23.45
C ILE A 428 -37.18 7.09 23.03
N LYS A 429 -38.09 6.80 23.96
CA LYS A 429 -39.51 6.71 23.65
C LYS A 429 -40.05 8.05 23.12
N GLN A 430 -39.73 9.13 23.81
CA GLN A 430 -40.11 10.49 23.39
C GLN A 430 -39.41 10.89 22.08
N ALA A 431 -38.15 10.51 21.91
CA ALA A 431 -37.41 10.79 20.68
C ALA A 431 -38.06 10.13 19.47
N ILE A 432 -38.45 8.85 19.58
CA ILE A 432 -39.13 8.11 18.50
C ILE A 432 -40.54 8.68 18.29
N TRP A 433 -41.26 9.00 19.36
CA TRP A 433 -42.59 9.58 19.25
C TRP A 433 -42.60 10.90 18.46
N ASN A 434 -41.58 11.73 18.67
CA ASN A 434 -41.42 13.00 17.97
C ASN A 434 -41.06 12.87 16.47
N ILE A 435 -40.64 11.68 15.98
CA ILE A 435 -40.46 11.42 14.53
C ILE A 435 -41.85 11.43 13.84
N ILE A 436 -42.90 11.07 14.57
CA ILE A 436 -44.25 10.98 14.02
C ILE A 436 -44.88 12.37 14.06
N PRO A 437 -45.45 12.88 12.94
CA PRO A 437 -46.16 14.15 12.92
C PRO A 437 -47.26 14.21 13.99
N TYR A 438 -47.41 15.35 14.64
CA TYR A 438 -48.35 15.54 15.79
C TYR A 438 -49.79 15.11 15.46
N GLU A 439 -50.28 15.41 14.26
CA GLU A 439 -51.62 15.01 13.80
C GLU A 439 -51.77 13.49 13.79
N LEU A 440 -50.76 12.76 13.36
CA LEU A 440 -50.77 11.31 13.33
C LEU A 440 -50.62 10.72 14.75
N GLN A 441 -49.90 11.38 15.67
CA GLN A 441 -49.81 10.96 17.04
C GLN A 441 -51.22 10.90 17.71
N LEU A 442 -52.06 11.92 17.48
CA LEU A 442 -53.46 11.95 17.98
C LEU A 442 -54.31 10.82 17.44
N ILE A 443 -54.10 10.44 16.17
CA ILE A 443 -54.80 9.33 15.54
C ILE A 443 -54.34 8.00 16.14
N ILE A 444 -53.03 7.80 16.30
CA ILE A 444 -52.46 6.58 16.90
C ILE A 444 -53.00 6.39 18.32
N ASP A 445 -53.00 7.45 19.13
CA ASP A 445 -53.52 7.37 20.52
C ASP A 445 -55.01 7.05 20.60
N ARG A 446 -55.80 7.39 19.54
CA ARG A 446 -57.18 7.02 19.46
C ARG A 446 -57.41 5.57 18.99
N LEU A 447 -56.61 5.10 18.01
CA LEU A 447 -56.80 3.79 17.41
C LEU A 447 -56.14 2.64 18.21
N ALA A 448 -55.05 2.97 18.91
CA ALA A 448 -54.32 2.00 19.73
C ALA A 448 -53.89 2.69 21.07
N PRO A 449 -54.82 2.90 22.01
CA PRO A 449 -54.59 3.62 23.26
C PRO A 449 -53.59 2.95 24.20
#